data_c18f3da3fb3bf8b47aa94226c5d2cd08
#
_entry.id   c18f3da3fb3bf8b47aa94226c5d2cd08
#
_cell.length_a   1.000
_cell.length_b   1.000
_cell.length_c   1.000
_cell.angle_alpha   90.00
_cell.angle_beta   90.00
_cell.angle_gamma   90.00
#
_symmetry.space_group_name_H-M   'P 1'
#
loop_
_entity.id
_entity.type
_entity.pdbx_description
1 polymer ?
#
loop_
_entity_poly.entity_id
_entity_poly.type
_entity_poly.pdbx_seq_one_letter_code
_entity_poly.pdbx_strand_id
1 'polypeptide(L)'
;MKHVGFTKFLDFTAQTGSAKAASALAAFYQSGNMQNSRTHYYENLREALITAERSGKYTDWEDFIREQKEEAQEATRDALIKFYKWKSNYVSAAWYEPPKQIWALQEFDVNINPELGLILDGEVHAIKLYINNKKLSDLKAQAAGLIMENMFHEQYPSIKFAILDVKAEKFHVFNGASERLDYLLIGEAAHMSAILSAAKQRAVA
;
A
#
# COMPACT_ATOMS: atom_id res chain seq x y z
N MET A 1 18.55 -9.86 4.47
CA MET A 1 17.61 -9.73 3.34
C MET A 1 17.11 -8.28 3.32
N LYS A 2 16.81 -7.69 2.17
CA LYS A 2 16.33 -6.31 2.06
C LYS A 2 14.81 -6.29 2.17
N HIS A 3 14.27 -5.34 2.97
CA HIS A 3 12.82 -5.14 3.07
C HIS A 3 12.36 -4.08 2.07
N VAL A 4 11.40 -4.44 1.23
CA VAL A 4 10.76 -3.56 0.25
C VAL A 4 9.30 -3.33 0.68
N GLY A 5 8.89 -2.07 0.79
CA GLY A 5 7.50 -1.76 1.11
C GLY A 5 6.55 -2.19 -0.02
N PHE A 6 5.34 -2.63 0.33
CA PHE A 6 4.35 -3.11 -0.63
C PHE A 6 4.08 -2.11 -1.75
N THR A 7 3.83 -0.84 -1.40
CA THR A 7 3.61 0.23 -2.39
C THR A 7 4.81 0.41 -3.32
N LYS A 8 6.05 0.28 -2.81
CA LYS A 8 7.27 0.38 -3.63
C LYS A 8 7.38 -0.77 -4.63
N PHE A 9 7.04 -2.00 -4.21
CA PHE A 9 6.98 -3.13 -5.14
C PHE A 9 5.92 -2.90 -6.22
N LEU A 10 4.72 -2.45 -5.87
CA LEU A 10 3.67 -2.10 -6.84
C LEU A 10 4.09 -0.96 -7.79
N ASP A 11 4.85 0.01 -7.30
CA ASP A 11 5.40 1.06 -8.15
C ASP A 11 6.41 0.50 -9.15
N PHE A 12 7.24 -0.45 -8.73
CA PHE A 12 8.19 -1.14 -9.61
C PHE A 12 7.47 -1.92 -10.71
N THR A 13 6.41 -2.68 -10.39
CA THR A 13 5.66 -3.46 -11.40
C THR A 13 5.06 -2.60 -12.50
N ALA A 14 4.69 -1.36 -12.19
CA ALA A 14 4.06 -0.43 -13.13
C ALA A 14 5.05 0.40 -13.96
N GLN A 15 6.36 0.27 -13.72
CA GLN A 15 7.39 0.99 -14.46
C GLN A 15 7.97 0.17 -15.61
N THR A 16 8.67 0.84 -16.53
CA THR A 16 9.33 0.23 -17.68
C THR A 16 10.74 0.78 -17.86
N GLY A 17 11.58 0.04 -18.57
CA GLY A 17 12.91 0.49 -18.97
C GLY A 17 13.82 0.91 -17.81
N SER A 18 14.58 1.98 -17.99
CA SER A 18 15.54 2.48 -16.99
C SER A 18 14.89 2.97 -15.69
N ALA A 19 13.63 3.45 -15.76
CA ALA A 19 12.89 3.87 -14.56
C ALA A 19 12.63 2.70 -13.61
N LYS A 20 12.40 1.49 -14.15
CA LYS A 20 12.25 0.26 -13.36
C LYS A 20 13.54 -0.08 -12.61
N ALA A 21 14.68 -0.05 -13.29
CA ALA A 21 15.97 -0.28 -12.65
C ALA A 21 16.29 0.77 -11.58
N ALA A 22 16.01 2.06 -11.85
CA ALA A 22 16.18 3.13 -10.86
C ALA A 22 15.32 2.92 -9.62
N SER A 23 14.07 2.46 -9.79
CA SER A 23 13.16 2.15 -8.67
C SER A 23 13.69 1.01 -7.79
N ALA A 24 14.19 -0.07 -8.38
CA ALA A 24 14.79 -1.19 -7.65
C ALA A 24 16.05 -0.75 -6.89
N LEU A 25 16.94 0.01 -7.54
CA LEU A 25 18.16 0.55 -6.91
C LEU A 25 17.84 1.53 -5.79
N ALA A 26 16.83 2.38 -5.95
CA ALA A 26 16.38 3.24 -4.88
C ALA A 26 15.91 2.44 -3.65
N ALA A 27 15.18 1.35 -3.85
CA ALA A 27 14.80 0.45 -2.77
C ALA A 27 16.04 -0.23 -2.12
N PHE A 28 17.10 -0.49 -2.91
CA PHE A 28 18.35 -1.05 -2.40
C PHE A 28 19.14 -0.06 -1.53
N TYR A 29 19.27 1.20 -1.95
CA TYR A 29 20.09 2.19 -1.26
C TYR A 29 19.35 2.95 -0.13
N GLN A 30 18.01 3.07 -0.19
CA GLN A 30 17.23 3.81 0.80
C GLN A 30 17.03 3.11 2.15
N SER A 31 17.48 1.88 2.32
CA SER A 31 17.38 1.18 3.62
C SER A 31 18.29 1.73 4.73
N GLY A 32 18.87 2.94 4.57
CA GLY A 32 19.86 3.49 5.49
C GLY A 32 19.88 5.00 5.69
N ASN A 33 18.86 5.78 5.59
CA ASN A 33 18.88 7.25 5.87
C ASN A 33 18.51 8.18 4.71
N MET A 34 17.34 8.06 4.14
CA MET A 34 16.74 9.24 3.50
C MET A 34 15.27 9.33 3.86
N GLN A 35 15.01 10.05 4.95
CA GLN A 35 13.69 10.57 5.31
C GLN A 35 13.32 11.67 4.30
N ASN A 36 12.72 11.28 3.15
CA ASN A 36 12.07 12.25 2.30
C ASN A 36 10.84 12.80 3.04
N SER A 37 10.82 14.09 3.31
CA SER A 37 9.74 14.76 4.05
C SER A 37 8.32 14.49 3.52
N ARG A 38 8.20 14.21 2.20
CA ARG A 38 6.93 13.85 1.57
C ARG A 38 6.46 12.43 1.90
N THR A 39 7.37 11.50 2.15
CA THR A 39 7.03 10.12 2.52
C THR A 39 6.45 10.09 3.93
N HIS A 40 7.00 10.87 4.86
CA HIS A 40 6.53 10.98 6.24
C HIS A 40 5.11 11.53 6.35
N TYR A 41 4.74 12.50 5.51
CA TYR A 41 3.39 13.05 5.54
C TYR A 41 2.31 11.98 5.30
N TYR A 42 2.46 11.17 4.26
CA TYR A 42 1.48 10.11 3.98
C TYR A 42 1.52 8.97 4.99
N GLU A 43 2.66 8.71 5.61
CA GLU A 43 2.81 7.75 6.70
C GLU A 43 2.05 8.23 7.94
N ASN A 44 2.27 9.47 8.38
CA ASN A 44 1.59 10.05 9.54
C ASN A 44 0.06 10.05 9.37
N LEU A 45 -0.44 10.48 8.20
CA LEU A 45 -1.87 10.46 7.92
C LEU A 45 -2.45 9.05 7.93
N ARG A 46 -1.74 8.09 7.35
CA ARG A 46 -2.15 6.67 7.35
C ARG A 46 -2.24 6.12 8.76
N GLU A 47 -1.23 6.35 9.58
CA GLU A 47 -1.21 5.91 10.98
C GLU A 47 -2.31 6.57 11.82
N ALA A 48 -2.58 7.86 11.61
CA ALA A 48 -3.66 8.56 12.27
C ALA A 48 -5.03 7.97 11.90
N LEU A 49 -5.28 7.70 10.61
CA LEU A 49 -6.51 7.04 10.15
C LEU A 49 -6.67 5.64 10.75
N ILE A 50 -5.62 4.82 10.74
CA ILE A 50 -5.64 3.47 11.34
C ILE A 50 -6.00 3.57 12.83
N THR A 51 -5.36 4.49 13.55
CA THR A 51 -5.58 4.67 14.98
C THR A 51 -7.00 5.12 15.27
N ALA A 52 -7.54 6.06 14.51
CA ALA A 52 -8.91 6.54 14.65
C ALA A 52 -9.91 5.40 14.39
N GLU A 53 -9.76 4.67 13.30
CA GLU A 53 -10.66 3.57 12.93
C GLU A 53 -10.59 2.41 13.94
N ARG A 54 -9.39 2.03 14.39
CA ARG A 54 -9.17 0.96 15.38
C ARG A 54 -9.75 1.31 16.75
N SER A 55 -9.57 2.55 17.18
CA SER A 55 -10.02 2.96 18.52
C SER A 55 -11.51 3.27 18.59
N GLY A 56 -12.14 3.60 17.47
CA GLY A 56 -13.51 4.13 17.41
C GLY A 56 -13.70 5.43 18.17
N LYS A 57 -12.61 6.09 18.59
CA LYS A 57 -12.63 7.34 19.35
C LYS A 57 -12.64 8.53 18.40
N TYR A 58 -13.29 9.59 18.85
CA TYR A 58 -13.22 10.87 18.18
C TYR A 58 -11.76 11.34 18.09
N THR A 59 -11.34 11.75 16.91
CA THR A 59 -10.04 12.37 16.65
C THR A 59 -10.28 13.82 16.26
N ASP A 60 -9.60 14.75 16.91
CA ASP A 60 -9.59 16.15 16.47
C ASP A 60 -8.72 16.29 15.24
N TRP A 61 -9.36 16.20 14.07
CA TRP A 61 -8.65 16.31 12.79
C TRP A 61 -8.11 17.71 12.51
N GLU A 62 -8.72 18.76 13.07
CA GLU A 62 -8.23 20.13 12.90
C GLU A 62 -6.91 20.33 13.66
N ASP A 63 -6.77 19.76 14.86
CA ASP A 63 -5.50 19.74 15.58
C ASP A 63 -4.44 18.94 14.83
N PHE A 64 -4.79 17.73 14.38
CA PHE A 64 -3.87 16.91 13.57
C PHE A 64 -3.40 17.63 12.30
N ILE A 65 -4.31 18.35 11.60
CA ILE A 65 -3.97 19.11 10.39
C ILE A 65 -3.02 20.26 10.73
N ARG A 66 -3.26 20.98 11.82
CA ARG A 66 -2.41 22.11 12.25
C ARG A 66 -0.99 21.69 12.62
N GLU A 67 -0.79 20.46 13.10
CA GLU A 67 0.51 19.88 13.39
C GLU A 67 1.31 19.50 12.13
N GLN A 68 0.65 19.39 10.97
CA GLN A 68 1.35 19.11 9.72
C GLN A 68 2.07 20.37 9.21
N LYS A 69 3.11 20.17 8.39
CA LYS A 69 3.74 21.26 7.66
C LYS A 69 2.71 22.01 6.83
N GLU A 70 2.83 23.31 6.74
CA GLU A 70 1.88 24.19 6.06
C GLU A 70 1.55 23.70 4.63
N GLU A 71 2.57 23.32 3.87
CA GLU A 71 2.42 22.79 2.50
C GLU A 71 1.64 21.44 2.42
N ALA A 72 1.47 20.75 3.57
CA ALA A 72 0.77 19.47 3.65
C ALA A 72 -0.66 19.58 4.20
N GLN A 73 -1.00 20.70 4.85
CA GLN A 73 -2.28 20.84 5.56
C GLN A 73 -3.49 20.72 4.62
N GLU A 74 -3.47 21.39 3.47
CA GLU A 74 -4.56 21.32 2.49
C GLU A 74 -4.73 19.88 1.95
N ALA A 75 -3.62 19.23 1.61
CA ALA A 75 -3.64 17.84 1.11
C ALA A 75 -4.11 16.85 2.18
N THR A 76 -3.80 17.10 3.46
CA THR A 76 -4.30 16.32 4.61
C THR A 76 -5.81 16.47 4.73
N ARG A 77 -6.29 17.70 4.72
CA ARG A 77 -7.72 18.01 4.81
C ARG A 77 -8.51 17.36 3.68
N ASP A 78 -8.05 17.51 2.44
CA ASP A 78 -8.67 16.89 1.26
C ASP A 78 -8.75 15.36 1.40
N ALA A 79 -7.67 14.72 1.81
CA ALA A 79 -7.64 13.27 1.99
C ALA A 79 -8.58 12.79 3.10
N LEU A 80 -8.67 13.50 4.22
CA LEU A 80 -9.59 13.17 5.31
C LEU A 80 -11.06 13.32 4.87
N ILE A 81 -11.40 14.43 4.21
CA ILE A 81 -12.76 14.64 3.67
C ILE A 81 -13.15 13.50 2.74
N LYS A 82 -12.28 13.12 1.81
CA LYS A 82 -12.53 12.06 0.84
C LYS A 82 -12.63 10.67 1.47
N PHE A 83 -11.78 10.39 2.46
CA PHE A 83 -11.84 9.14 3.20
C PHE A 83 -13.19 8.98 3.92
N TYR A 84 -13.61 10.00 4.68
CA TYR A 84 -14.88 9.93 5.41
C TYR A 84 -16.10 10.02 4.51
N LYS A 85 -16.03 10.72 3.39
CA LYS A 85 -17.05 10.70 2.35
C LYS A 85 -17.21 9.31 1.74
N TRP A 86 -16.10 8.63 1.41
CA TRP A 86 -16.14 7.24 0.97
C TRP A 86 -16.76 6.34 2.06
N LYS A 87 -16.32 6.47 3.31
CA LYS A 87 -16.82 5.67 4.41
C LYS A 87 -18.31 5.87 4.67
N SER A 88 -18.82 7.06 4.47
CA SER A 88 -20.26 7.39 4.66
C SER A 88 -21.19 6.71 3.65
N ASN A 89 -20.67 6.05 2.63
CA ASN A 89 -21.49 5.22 1.73
C ASN A 89 -21.93 3.89 2.37
N TYR A 90 -21.40 3.53 3.52
CA TYR A 90 -21.72 2.31 4.24
C TYR A 90 -22.60 2.63 5.47
N VAL A 91 -23.65 1.84 5.67
CA VAL A 91 -24.56 1.98 6.83
C VAL A 91 -23.84 1.59 8.11
N SER A 92 -22.97 0.60 8.03
CA SER A 92 -22.14 0.17 9.15
C SER A 92 -20.69 -0.02 8.72
N ALA A 93 -19.76 0.43 9.57
CA ALA A 93 -18.33 0.19 9.40
C ALA A 93 -17.69 -0.05 10.76
N ALA A 94 -17.24 -1.28 11.01
CA ALA A 94 -16.59 -1.66 12.26
C ALA A 94 -15.15 -2.11 12.00
N TRP A 95 -14.27 -1.87 12.96
CA TRP A 95 -12.87 -2.29 12.87
C TRP A 95 -12.73 -3.81 12.89
N TYR A 96 -11.85 -4.31 12.04
CA TYR A 96 -11.31 -5.66 12.03
C TYR A 96 -9.79 -5.58 11.91
N GLU A 97 -9.02 -6.35 12.66
CA GLU A 97 -7.55 -6.35 12.54
C GLU A 97 -7.13 -7.04 11.24
N PRO A 98 -6.56 -6.32 10.26
CA PRO A 98 -6.20 -6.91 8.98
C PRO A 98 -5.00 -7.83 9.11
N PRO A 99 -4.91 -8.92 8.29
CA PRO A 99 -3.77 -9.81 8.28
C PRO A 99 -2.52 -9.11 7.76
N LYS A 100 -1.35 -9.57 8.23
CA LYS A 100 -0.04 -9.07 7.80
C LYS A 100 0.89 -10.25 7.58
N GLN A 101 1.65 -10.24 6.51
CA GLN A 101 2.60 -11.31 6.20
C GLN A 101 3.78 -10.76 5.39
N ILE A 102 4.93 -11.43 5.52
CA ILE A 102 6.10 -11.16 4.72
C ILE A 102 6.12 -12.13 3.53
N TRP A 103 6.13 -11.58 2.33
CA TRP A 103 6.36 -12.34 1.12
C TRP A 103 7.87 -12.42 0.88
N ALA A 104 8.46 -13.56 1.21
CA ALA A 104 9.89 -13.81 1.08
C ALA A 104 10.25 -14.16 -0.37
N LEU A 105 11.23 -13.44 -0.93
CA LEU A 105 11.79 -13.63 -2.27
C LEU A 105 13.31 -13.88 -2.16
N GLN A 106 14.00 -14.19 -3.26
CA GLN A 106 15.39 -14.59 -3.21
C GLN A 106 16.33 -13.51 -2.63
N GLU A 107 16.16 -12.24 -3.08
CA GLU A 107 17.06 -11.14 -2.76
C GLU A 107 16.46 -10.10 -1.82
N PHE A 108 15.17 -10.13 -1.65
CA PHE A 108 14.40 -9.19 -0.82
C PHE A 108 13.13 -9.84 -0.29
N ASP A 109 12.47 -9.16 0.60
CA ASP A 109 11.13 -9.49 1.03
C ASP A 109 10.20 -8.28 0.87
N VAL A 110 8.91 -8.55 0.77
CA VAL A 110 7.86 -7.54 0.69
C VAL A 110 6.93 -7.70 1.89
N ASN A 111 6.78 -6.64 2.67
CA ASN A 111 5.82 -6.63 3.77
C ASN A 111 4.42 -6.35 3.23
N ILE A 112 3.59 -7.41 3.14
CA ILE A 112 2.20 -7.30 2.70
C ILE A 112 1.35 -6.96 3.90
N ASN A 113 0.94 -5.70 3.97
CA ASN A 113 0.23 -5.11 5.09
C ASN A 113 -0.91 -4.22 4.60
N PRO A 114 -2.11 -4.76 4.37
CA PRO A 114 -3.30 -3.91 4.27
C PRO A 114 -3.42 -3.10 5.57
N GLU A 115 -3.64 -1.80 5.46
CA GLU A 115 -3.62 -0.90 6.61
C GLU A 115 -4.94 -0.89 7.38
N LEU A 116 -6.05 -1.03 6.67
CA LEU A 116 -7.37 -1.04 7.30
C LEU A 116 -8.02 -2.41 7.18
N GLY A 117 -8.57 -2.89 8.29
CA GLY A 117 -9.55 -3.96 8.28
C GLY A 117 -10.89 -3.38 8.69
N LEU A 118 -11.88 -3.49 7.82
CA LEU A 118 -13.22 -2.99 8.10
C LEU A 118 -14.28 -4.03 7.76
N ILE A 119 -15.27 -4.14 8.65
CA ILE A 119 -16.52 -4.85 8.35
C ILE A 119 -17.47 -3.80 7.80
N LEU A 120 -17.67 -3.81 6.48
CA LEU A 120 -18.52 -2.86 5.76
C LEU A 120 -19.83 -3.55 5.43
N ASP A 121 -20.93 -3.11 6.03
CA ASP A 121 -22.28 -3.67 5.86
C ASP A 121 -22.30 -5.22 6.00
N GLY A 122 -21.52 -5.76 6.94
CA GLY A 122 -21.42 -7.17 7.25
C GLY A 122 -20.34 -7.95 6.47
N GLU A 123 -19.68 -7.35 5.49
CA GLU A 123 -18.59 -7.97 4.73
C GLU A 123 -17.22 -7.53 5.24
N VAL A 124 -16.33 -8.51 5.48
CA VAL A 124 -14.98 -8.24 6.00
C VAL A 124 -14.05 -7.86 4.85
N HIS A 125 -13.42 -6.69 4.97
CA HIS A 125 -12.46 -6.19 3.98
C HIS A 125 -11.10 -5.93 4.61
N ALA A 126 -10.03 -6.42 3.97
CA ALA A 126 -8.65 -6.00 4.23
C ALA A 126 -8.23 -5.01 3.14
N ILE A 127 -7.98 -3.77 3.54
CA ILE A 127 -7.90 -2.63 2.63
C ILE A 127 -6.50 -2.04 2.66
N LYS A 128 -5.86 -1.98 1.49
CA LYS A 128 -4.66 -1.19 1.27
C LYS A 128 -5.03 0.27 1.02
N LEU A 129 -4.53 1.18 1.85
CA LEU A 129 -4.69 2.62 1.62
C LEU A 129 -3.70 3.12 0.58
N TYR A 130 -4.21 3.69 -0.49
CA TYR A 130 -3.43 4.42 -1.48
C TYR A 130 -3.68 5.92 -1.33
N ILE A 131 -2.77 6.56 -0.56
CA ILE A 131 -2.79 8.03 -0.35
C ILE A 131 -1.57 8.56 -1.09
N ASN A 132 -1.74 8.93 -2.37
CA ASN A 132 -0.64 9.38 -3.21
C ASN A 132 -1.13 10.46 -4.20
N ASN A 133 -0.23 11.34 -4.62
CA ASN A 133 -0.52 12.31 -5.69
C ASN A 133 -0.54 11.68 -7.09
N LYS A 134 0.03 10.47 -7.26
CA LYS A 134 -0.02 9.74 -8.52
C LYS A 134 -1.33 8.95 -8.59
N LYS A 135 -1.97 8.97 -9.75
CA LYS A 135 -3.15 8.14 -10.02
C LYS A 135 -2.82 6.65 -9.84
N LEU A 136 -3.68 5.94 -9.12
CA LEU A 136 -3.62 4.49 -9.07
C LEU A 136 -4.03 3.92 -10.44
N SER A 137 -3.15 3.14 -11.08
CA SER A 137 -3.51 2.44 -12.31
C SER A 137 -4.27 1.15 -12.00
N ASP A 138 -5.11 0.72 -12.94
CA ASP A 138 -5.87 -0.54 -12.80
C ASP A 138 -4.92 -1.73 -12.63
N LEU A 139 -3.76 -1.73 -13.32
CA LEU A 139 -2.74 -2.76 -13.14
C LEU A 139 -2.23 -2.82 -11.69
N LYS A 140 -1.92 -1.68 -11.08
CA LYS A 140 -1.48 -1.65 -9.67
C LYS A 140 -2.58 -2.11 -8.73
N ALA A 141 -3.82 -1.71 -8.96
CA ALA A 141 -4.95 -2.13 -8.14
C ALA A 141 -5.14 -3.64 -8.20
N GLN A 142 -5.14 -4.22 -9.42
CA GLN A 142 -5.26 -5.66 -9.61
C GLN A 142 -4.06 -6.43 -9.05
N ALA A 143 -2.83 -5.93 -9.25
CA ALA A 143 -1.61 -6.54 -8.73
C ALA A 143 -1.64 -6.60 -7.19
N ALA A 144 -2.02 -5.51 -6.54
CA ALA A 144 -2.10 -5.49 -5.07
C ALA A 144 -3.19 -6.41 -4.54
N GLY A 145 -4.35 -6.45 -5.19
CA GLY A 145 -5.43 -7.38 -4.83
C GLY A 145 -4.99 -8.84 -4.96
N LEU A 146 -4.36 -9.20 -6.09
CA LEU A 146 -3.88 -10.57 -6.34
C LEU A 146 -2.80 -10.98 -5.33
N ILE A 147 -1.84 -10.10 -5.02
CA ILE A 147 -0.81 -10.42 -4.02
C ILE A 147 -1.44 -10.66 -2.65
N MET A 148 -2.39 -9.82 -2.22
CA MET A 148 -3.09 -10.02 -0.95
C MET A 148 -3.91 -11.31 -0.96
N GLU A 149 -4.62 -11.62 -2.05
CA GLU A 149 -5.36 -12.86 -2.22
C GLU A 149 -4.44 -14.07 -2.10
N ASN A 150 -3.34 -14.12 -2.86
CA ASN A 150 -2.38 -15.24 -2.84
C ASN A 150 -1.73 -15.44 -1.46
N MET A 151 -1.53 -14.35 -0.71
CA MET A 151 -0.89 -14.42 0.60
C MET A 151 -1.83 -14.81 1.73
N PHE A 152 -3.13 -14.50 1.62
CA PHE A 152 -4.02 -14.56 2.77
C PHE A 152 -5.24 -15.47 2.58
N HIS A 153 -5.66 -15.78 1.35
CA HIS A 153 -6.93 -16.47 1.09
C HIS A 153 -7.03 -17.82 1.78
N GLU A 154 -5.94 -18.59 1.83
CA GLU A 154 -5.94 -19.91 2.45
C GLU A 154 -6.30 -19.85 3.96
N GLN A 155 -5.79 -18.82 4.66
CA GLN A 155 -6.06 -18.62 6.09
C GLN A 155 -7.34 -17.81 6.35
N TYR A 156 -7.74 -16.97 5.41
CA TYR A 156 -8.83 -16.00 5.55
C TYR A 156 -9.76 -16.01 4.33
N PRO A 157 -10.44 -17.13 4.02
CA PRO A 157 -11.19 -17.29 2.75
C PRO A 157 -12.43 -16.39 2.64
N SER A 158 -12.90 -15.80 3.74
CA SER A 158 -14.05 -14.90 3.75
C SER A 158 -13.70 -13.43 3.67
N ILE A 159 -12.39 -13.07 3.68
CA ILE A 159 -11.96 -11.68 3.59
C ILE A 159 -11.93 -11.24 2.14
N LYS A 160 -12.51 -10.09 1.85
CA LYS A 160 -12.36 -9.39 0.57
C LYS A 160 -11.15 -8.47 0.62
N PHE A 161 -10.26 -8.60 -0.35
CA PHE A 161 -9.09 -7.73 -0.47
C PHE A 161 -9.42 -6.55 -1.36
N ALA A 162 -9.00 -5.35 -0.94
CA ALA A 162 -9.33 -4.14 -1.65
C ALA A 162 -8.22 -3.08 -1.55
N ILE A 163 -8.27 -2.10 -2.46
CA ILE A 163 -7.47 -0.89 -2.39
C ILE A 163 -8.40 0.31 -2.41
N LEU A 164 -8.19 1.22 -1.47
CA LEU A 164 -8.86 2.51 -1.46
C LEU A 164 -7.91 3.57 -2.00
N ASP A 165 -8.15 4.05 -3.24
CA ASP A 165 -7.55 5.29 -3.74
C ASP A 165 -8.31 6.47 -3.13
N VAL A 166 -7.77 6.97 -2.02
CA VAL A 166 -8.41 8.02 -1.23
C VAL A 166 -8.59 9.28 -2.07
N LYS A 167 -7.58 9.64 -2.87
CA LYS A 167 -7.63 10.86 -3.68
C LYS A 167 -8.66 10.82 -4.79
N ALA A 168 -8.83 9.66 -5.41
CA ALA A 168 -9.83 9.44 -6.46
C ALA A 168 -11.21 9.03 -5.91
N GLU A 169 -11.34 8.85 -4.59
CA GLU A 169 -12.55 8.31 -3.92
C GLU A 169 -12.97 6.96 -4.51
N LYS A 170 -12.00 6.15 -4.96
CA LYS A 170 -12.28 4.90 -5.68
C LYS A 170 -11.90 3.68 -4.85
N PHE A 171 -12.87 2.82 -4.61
CA PHE A 171 -12.70 1.57 -3.90
C PHE A 171 -12.62 0.41 -4.89
N HIS A 172 -11.46 -0.21 -4.97
CA HIS A 172 -11.18 -1.32 -5.88
C HIS A 172 -11.20 -2.62 -5.09
N VAL A 173 -12.34 -3.30 -5.07
CA VAL A 173 -12.43 -4.66 -4.51
C VAL A 173 -11.86 -5.63 -5.53
N PHE A 174 -10.99 -6.53 -5.07
CA PHE A 174 -10.44 -7.59 -5.90
C PHE A 174 -11.48 -8.69 -6.08
N ASN A 175 -11.80 -9.03 -7.32
CA ASN A 175 -12.79 -10.03 -7.70
C ASN A 175 -12.17 -11.14 -8.57
N GLY A 176 -10.92 -11.47 -8.30
CA GLY A 176 -10.14 -12.38 -9.11
C GLY A 176 -9.30 -11.68 -10.19
N ALA A 177 -8.26 -12.34 -10.62
CA ALA A 177 -7.37 -11.89 -11.68
C ALA A 177 -7.22 -12.96 -12.75
N SER A 178 -6.75 -12.56 -13.94
CA SER A 178 -6.34 -13.53 -14.95
C SER A 178 -5.02 -14.20 -14.52
N GLU A 179 -4.83 -15.47 -14.88
CA GLU A 179 -3.55 -16.19 -14.69
C GLU A 179 -2.36 -15.41 -15.25
N ARG A 180 -2.58 -14.61 -16.32
CA ARG A 180 -1.54 -13.77 -16.92
C ARG A 180 -0.97 -12.74 -15.95
N LEU A 181 -1.78 -12.21 -15.02
CA LEU A 181 -1.31 -11.26 -14.02
C LEU A 181 -0.43 -11.96 -12.99
N ASP A 182 -0.74 -13.19 -12.61
CA ASP A 182 0.09 -13.97 -11.68
C ASP A 182 1.49 -14.23 -12.28
N TYR A 183 1.56 -14.71 -13.54
CA TYR A 183 2.83 -14.87 -14.24
C TYR A 183 3.61 -13.55 -14.37
N LEU A 184 2.91 -12.43 -14.62
CA LEU A 184 3.54 -11.13 -14.65
C LEU A 184 4.18 -10.78 -13.31
N LEU A 185 3.49 -10.98 -12.19
CA LEU A 185 4.00 -10.67 -10.85
C LEU A 185 5.19 -11.54 -10.46
N ILE A 186 5.16 -12.84 -10.81
CA ILE A 186 6.30 -13.74 -10.64
C ILE A 186 7.51 -13.22 -11.44
N GLY A 187 7.30 -12.84 -12.70
CA GLY A 187 8.34 -12.27 -13.57
C GLY A 187 8.91 -10.95 -13.03
N GLU A 188 8.04 -10.08 -12.50
CA GLU A 188 8.46 -8.81 -11.88
C GLU A 188 9.27 -9.01 -10.61
N ALA A 189 8.90 -9.96 -9.76
CA ALA A 189 9.65 -10.33 -8.57
C ALA A 189 11.05 -10.88 -8.95
N ALA A 190 11.13 -11.76 -9.94
CA ALA A 190 12.39 -12.28 -10.45
C ALA A 190 13.26 -11.17 -11.06
N HIS A 191 12.67 -10.24 -11.82
CA HIS A 191 13.37 -9.11 -12.41
C HIS A 191 13.95 -8.18 -11.34
N MET A 192 13.17 -7.84 -10.31
CA MET A 192 13.68 -7.04 -9.19
C MET A 192 14.81 -7.76 -8.47
N SER A 193 14.69 -9.06 -8.20
CA SER A 193 15.75 -9.86 -7.59
C SER A 193 17.04 -9.82 -8.42
N ALA A 194 16.97 -9.94 -9.74
CA ALA A 194 18.14 -9.89 -10.63
C ALA A 194 18.86 -8.52 -10.55
N ILE A 195 18.10 -7.41 -10.55
CA ILE A 195 18.68 -6.06 -10.41
C ILE A 195 19.37 -5.90 -9.05
N LEU A 196 18.74 -6.35 -7.96
CA LEU A 196 19.30 -6.24 -6.62
C LEU A 196 20.53 -7.11 -6.43
N SER A 197 20.55 -8.31 -6.99
CA SER A 197 21.73 -9.19 -7.00
C SER A 197 22.91 -8.54 -7.72
N ALA A 198 22.68 -7.98 -8.92
CA ALA A 198 23.72 -7.26 -9.67
C ALA A 198 24.25 -6.03 -8.92
N ALA A 199 23.37 -5.29 -8.22
CA ALA A 199 23.78 -4.15 -7.39
C ALA A 199 24.66 -4.56 -6.21
N LYS A 200 24.33 -5.67 -5.54
CA LYS A 200 25.14 -6.22 -4.44
C LYS A 200 26.54 -6.61 -4.91
N GLN A 201 26.63 -7.31 -6.04
CA GLN A 201 27.94 -7.74 -6.59
C GLN A 201 28.83 -6.55 -6.89
N ARG A 202 28.29 -5.46 -7.46
CA ARG A 202 29.05 -4.23 -7.74
C ARG A 202 29.44 -3.44 -6.49
N ALA A 203 28.71 -3.56 -5.40
CA ALA A 203 29.04 -2.88 -4.15
C ALA A 203 30.16 -3.58 -3.36
N VAL A 204 30.48 -4.82 -3.69
CA VAL A 204 31.53 -5.66 -3.05
C VAL A 204 32.84 -5.68 -3.89
N ALA A 205 32.78 -5.33 -5.17
CA ALA A 205 33.93 -5.24 -6.08
C ALA A 205 34.58 -3.87 -6.01
#